data_64a8190eaa8ab1a61497434243a65e80
#
_entry.id   64a8190eaa8ab1a61497434243a65e80
#
_cell.length_a   1.000
_cell.length_b   1.000
_cell.length_c   1.000
_cell.angle_alpha   90.00
_cell.angle_beta   90.00
_cell.angle_gamma   90.00
#
_symmetry.space_group_name_H-M   'P 1'
#
loop_
_entity.id
_entity.type
_entity.pdbx_description
1 polymer ?
#
loop_
_entity_poly.entity_id
_entity_poly.type
_entity_poly.pdbx_seq_one_letter_code
_entity_poly.pdbx_strand_id
1 'polypeptide(L)'
;DEQAVCNDTQSAMLAVNGLHKLMWTGDLSSSAFYGGYDMLMIWYEVMGDDLVYTYSNAQFQKQAQWSSHRNATIGSATHFYRLLQYFISNSSMIIDNIDAAEGLESERNYIKGQAHFYRAFAYFTMVQMYGGRYKAEGDNTQLGVVIRNDNSTEPRARASVEEVYTQINEDIDLAIQLLGATEEKRTNKSHIDLHVARGLKARILLTQGKWLEAAE
;
A
#
# COMPACT_ATOMS: atom_id res chain seq x y z
N ASP A 1 17.18 12.15 -10.93
CA ASP A 1 17.78 10.88 -11.39
C ASP A 1 17.41 9.79 -10.40
N GLU A 2 16.59 8.83 -10.82
CA GLU A 2 16.04 7.77 -9.95
C GLU A 2 17.17 6.91 -9.36
N GLN A 3 18.24 6.69 -10.09
CA GLN A 3 19.42 5.97 -9.60
C GLN A 3 20.14 6.72 -8.47
N ALA A 4 20.12 8.04 -8.47
CA ALA A 4 20.77 8.84 -7.43
C ALA A 4 20.13 8.67 -6.04
N VAL A 5 18.87 8.27 -5.97
CA VAL A 5 18.14 8.06 -4.71
C VAL A 5 18.60 6.80 -3.98
N CYS A 6 19.12 5.80 -4.70
CA CYS A 6 19.57 4.51 -4.16
C CYS A 6 21.08 4.29 -4.38
N ASN A 7 21.90 5.34 -4.41
CA ASN A 7 23.36 5.20 -4.53
C ASN A 7 23.97 4.51 -3.30
N ASP A 8 23.42 4.73 -2.12
CA ASP A 8 23.83 4.14 -0.86
C ASP A 8 22.62 3.81 0.02
N THR A 9 22.82 2.97 1.03
CA THR A 9 21.74 2.52 1.94
C THR A 9 21.18 3.67 2.76
N GLN A 10 21.94 4.72 3.06
CA GLN A 10 21.46 5.88 3.80
C GLN A 10 20.46 6.68 2.96
N SER A 11 20.80 6.97 1.71
CA SER A 11 19.91 7.66 0.75
C SER A 11 18.66 6.85 0.45
N ALA A 12 18.79 5.52 0.26
CA ALA A 12 17.67 4.62 0.06
C ALA A 12 16.73 4.57 1.28
N MET A 13 17.26 4.63 2.51
CA MET A 13 16.45 4.71 3.72
C MET A 13 15.66 6.03 3.79
N LEU A 14 16.20 7.14 3.27
CA LEU A 14 15.42 8.39 3.18
C LEU A 14 14.23 8.25 2.23
N ALA A 15 14.38 7.48 1.14
CA ALA A 15 13.25 7.18 0.25
C ALA A 15 12.17 6.35 0.96
N VAL A 16 12.56 5.35 1.77
CA VAL A 16 11.61 4.59 2.63
C VAL A 16 10.93 5.53 3.63
N ASN A 17 11.65 6.47 4.23
CA ASN A 17 11.07 7.48 5.13
C ASN A 17 10.06 8.38 4.39
N GLY A 18 10.24 8.60 3.09
CA GLY A 18 9.26 9.24 2.23
C GLY A 18 7.95 8.44 2.14
N LEU A 19 8.02 7.09 2.05
CA LEU A 19 6.84 6.23 2.12
C LEU A 19 6.14 6.33 3.49
N HIS A 20 6.90 6.34 4.60
CA HIS A 20 6.32 6.55 5.94
C HIS A 20 5.58 7.90 6.03
N LYS A 21 6.14 8.94 5.41
CA LYS A 21 5.51 10.27 5.39
C LYS A 21 4.17 10.25 4.66
N LEU A 22 4.04 9.53 3.56
CA LEU A 22 2.79 9.38 2.81
C LEU A 22 1.65 8.74 3.61
N MET A 23 1.95 8.04 4.72
CA MET A 23 0.92 7.45 5.58
C MET A 23 0.04 8.51 6.26
N TRP A 24 0.53 9.72 6.48
CA TRP A 24 -0.17 10.72 7.27
C TRP A 24 -0.11 12.16 6.71
N THR A 25 0.57 12.40 5.60
CA THR A 25 0.61 13.75 5.02
C THR A 25 -0.11 13.83 3.68
N GLY A 26 -0.81 14.94 3.50
CA GLY A 26 -1.52 15.26 2.27
C GLY A 26 -0.66 15.98 1.22
N ASP A 27 0.63 15.71 1.14
CA ASP A 27 1.57 16.39 0.21
C ASP A 27 1.16 16.32 -1.28
N LEU A 28 0.21 15.45 -1.61
CA LEU A 28 -0.35 15.32 -2.97
C LEU A 28 -1.46 16.32 -3.28
N SER A 29 -1.89 17.10 -2.30
CA SER A 29 -2.95 18.10 -2.44
C SER A 29 -2.73 19.24 -1.47
N SER A 30 -3.01 20.47 -1.92
CA SER A 30 -3.03 21.66 -1.07
C SER A 30 -4.21 21.70 -0.08
N SER A 31 -5.10 20.74 -0.15
CA SER A 31 -6.28 20.64 0.72
C SER A 31 -6.01 19.65 1.86
N ALA A 32 -6.13 20.13 3.10
CA ALA A 32 -6.10 19.29 4.31
C ALA A 32 -7.17 18.17 4.32
N PHE A 33 -8.14 18.24 3.41
CA PHE A 33 -9.19 17.23 3.21
C PHE A 33 -8.67 15.95 2.53
N TYR A 34 -7.56 16.05 1.83
CA TYR A 34 -6.91 14.95 1.14
C TYR A 34 -5.57 14.66 1.82
N GLY A 35 -5.64 14.06 3.01
CA GLY A 35 -4.48 13.61 3.77
C GLY A 35 -3.81 12.37 3.18
N GLY A 36 -2.96 11.74 3.98
CA GLY A 36 -2.35 10.45 3.67
C GLY A 36 -3.31 9.28 3.90
N TYR A 37 -2.75 8.14 4.21
CA TYR A 37 -3.54 6.93 4.53
C TYR A 37 -4.40 7.11 5.79
N ASP A 38 -3.96 7.93 6.75
CA ASP A 38 -4.74 8.31 7.93
C ASP A 38 -6.13 8.86 7.56
N MET A 39 -6.19 9.73 6.55
CA MET A 39 -7.45 10.29 6.06
C MET A 39 -8.32 9.22 5.39
N LEU A 40 -7.72 8.25 4.69
CA LEU A 40 -8.45 7.11 4.14
C LEU A 40 -9.10 6.28 5.24
N MET A 41 -8.42 6.07 6.37
CA MET A 41 -8.99 5.37 7.53
C MET A 41 -10.20 6.11 8.10
N ILE A 42 -10.14 7.44 8.22
CA ILE A 42 -11.30 8.25 8.63
C ILE A 42 -12.48 8.07 7.66
N TRP A 43 -12.20 7.97 6.36
CA TRP A 43 -13.26 7.74 5.37
C TRP A 43 -13.93 6.38 5.55
N TYR A 44 -13.16 5.32 5.81
CA TYR A 44 -13.72 4.01 6.09
C TYR A 44 -14.63 4.03 7.32
N GLU A 45 -14.19 4.68 8.42
CA GLU A 45 -14.97 4.80 9.65
C GLU A 45 -16.28 5.57 9.41
N VAL A 46 -16.22 6.69 8.68
CA VAL A 46 -17.42 7.50 8.36
C VAL A 46 -18.41 6.77 7.44
N MET A 47 -17.90 5.83 6.63
CA MET A 47 -18.74 4.99 5.75
C MET A 47 -19.22 3.71 6.45
N GLY A 48 -18.69 3.39 7.63
CA GLY A 48 -19.13 2.26 8.45
C GLY A 48 -20.42 2.53 9.23
N ASP A 49 -20.88 1.51 9.93
CA ASP A 49 -22.10 1.60 10.74
C ASP A 49 -21.84 2.07 12.17
N ASP A 50 -20.58 2.09 12.60
CA ASP A 50 -20.20 2.39 13.99
C ASP A 50 -20.16 3.90 14.28
N LEU A 51 -20.17 4.75 13.25
CA LEU A 51 -20.04 6.19 13.36
C LEU A 51 -21.27 6.91 12.80
N VAL A 52 -21.98 7.65 13.66
CA VAL A 52 -23.14 8.45 13.25
C VAL A 52 -22.71 9.86 12.85
N TYR A 53 -22.93 10.20 11.60
CA TYR A 53 -22.67 11.53 11.08
C TYR A 53 -23.88 12.45 11.29
N THR A 54 -23.78 13.39 12.23
CA THR A 54 -24.92 14.18 12.72
C THR A 54 -25.05 15.57 12.12
N TYR A 55 -24.07 16.05 11.35
CA TYR A 55 -24.04 17.43 10.87
C TYR A 55 -24.14 17.54 9.34
N SER A 56 -25.14 18.26 8.84
CA SER A 56 -25.26 18.57 7.40
C SER A 56 -24.31 19.68 6.98
N ASN A 57 -23.76 19.59 5.77
CA ASN A 57 -22.79 20.53 5.18
C ASN A 57 -21.37 20.52 5.78
N ALA A 58 -21.01 19.50 6.56
CA ALA A 58 -19.65 19.35 7.04
C ALA A 58 -18.81 18.45 6.13
N GLN A 59 -17.53 18.44 6.42
CA GLN A 59 -16.55 17.50 5.87
C GLN A 59 -17.08 16.06 5.97
N PHE A 60 -16.82 15.22 4.97
CA PHE A 60 -17.23 13.80 4.93
C PHE A 60 -18.73 13.49 4.71
N GLN A 61 -19.58 14.49 4.55
CA GLN A 61 -21.03 14.24 4.31
C GLN A 61 -21.26 13.29 3.13
N LYS A 62 -20.55 13.49 2.01
CA LYS A 62 -20.71 12.65 0.81
C LYS A 62 -20.24 11.20 1.04
N GLN A 63 -19.28 11.00 1.91
CA GLN A 63 -18.80 9.68 2.32
C GLN A 63 -19.86 8.99 3.20
N ALA A 64 -20.32 9.68 4.25
CA ALA A 64 -21.38 9.18 5.13
C ALA A 64 -22.67 8.83 4.37
N GLN A 65 -22.98 9.56 3.31
CA GLN A 65 -24.13 9.30 2.43
C GLN A 65 -23.86 8.26 1.33
N TRP A 66 -22.68 7.65 1.28
CA TRP A 66 -22.29 6.68 0.25
C TRP A 66 -22.45 7.20 -1.19
N SER A 67 -22.32 8.51 -1.40
CA SER A 67 -22.53 9.15 -2.70
C SER A 67 -21.22 9.36 -3.49
N SER A 68 -20.11 9.59 -2.80
CA SER A 68 -18.84 9.93 -3.43
C SER A 68 -18.16 8.75 -4.15
N HIS A 69 -18.26 7.54 -3.61
CA HIS A 69 -17.59 6.35 -4.17
C HIS A 69 -18.17 5.91 -5.52
N ARG A 70 -19.38 6.34 -5.87
CA ARG A 70 -20.05 6.02 -7.14
C ARG A 70 -19.62 6.89 -8.32
N ASN A 71 -18.85 7.94 -8.06
CA ASN A 71 -18.45 8.89 -9.08
C ASN A 71 -16.93 8.89 -9.27
N ALA A 72 -16.45 8.29 -10.35
CA ALA A 72 -15.02 8.18 -10.67
C ALA A 72 -14.35 9.56 -10.94
N THR A 73 -15.13 10.61 -11.18
CA THR A 73 -14.58 11.97 -11.44
C THR A 73 -14.44 12.81 -10.17
N ILE A 74 -14.92 12.32 -9.03
CA ILE A 74 -14.78 13.05 -7.76
C ILE A 74 -13.32 13.02 -7.32
N GLY A 75 -12.77 14.19 -6.98
CA GLY A 75 -11.38 14.37 -6.57
C GLY A 75 -10.93 13.43 -5.45
N SER A 76 -11.84 13.03 -4.55
CA SER A 76 -11.57 12.10 -3.48
C SER A 76 -11.26 10.67 -3.95
N ALA A 77 -12.01 10.12 -4.88
CA ALA A 77 -11.72 8.80 -5.45
C ALA A 77 -10.39 8.80 -6.20
N THR A 78 -10.13 9.86 -6.97
CA THR A 78 -8.85 10.04 -7.69
C THR A 78 -7.68 10.22 -6.74
N HIS A 79 -7.85 10.97 -5.63
CA HIS A 79 -6.79 11.26 -4.69
C HIS A 79 -6.21 9.97 -4.08
N PHE A 80 -7.06 9.09 -3.51
CA PHE A 80 -6.56 7.86 -2.89
C PHE A 80 -6.02 6.86 -3.91
N TYR A 81 -6.58 6.81 -5.12
CA TYR A 81 -5.98 6.03 -6.19
C TYR A 81 -4.55 6.50 -6.49
N ARG A 82 -4.35 7.82 -6.63
CA ARG A 82 -3.01 8.41 -6.84
C ARG A 82 -2.08 8.16 -5.66
N LEU A 83 -2.55 8.35 -4.43
CA LEU A 83 -1.76 8.08 -3.21
C LEU A 83 -1.22 6.65 -3.21
N LEU A 84 -2.08 5.67 -3.49
CA LEU A 84 -1.68 4.26 -3.53
C LEU A 84 -0.72 3.97 -4.70
N GLN A 85 -0.91 4.62 -5.85
CA GLN A 85 0.04 4.55 -6.98
C GLN A 85 1.41 5.14 -6.61
N TYR A 86 1.48 6.19 -5.80
CA TYR A 86 2.76 6.72 -5.31
C TYR A 86 3.48 5.72 -4.40
N PHE A 87 2.76 5.01 -3.52
CA PHE A 87 3.36 3.91 -2.75
C PHE A 87 3.95 2.85 -3.68
N ILE A 88 3.20 2.40 -4.68
CA ILE A 88 3.64 1.37 -5.63
C ILE A 88 4.86 1.83 -6.43
N SER A 89 4.82 3.02 -7.01
CA SER A 89 5.90 3.55 -7.85
C SER A 89 7.19 3.75 -7.05
N ASN A 90 7.12 4.41 -5.89
CA ASN A 90 8.31 4.63 -5.06
C ASN A 90 8.86 3.33 -4.49
N SER A 91 8.00 2.38 -4.10
CA SER A 91 8.45 1.06 -3.66
C SER A 91 9.14 0.29 -4.78
N SER A 92 8.59 0.30 -6.00
CA SER A 92 9.19 -0.36 -7.15
C SER A 92 10.54 0.26 -7.50
N MET A 93 10.66 1.60 -7.47
CA MET A 93 11.93 2.28 -7.68
C MET A 93 13.01 1.85 -6.67
N ILE A 94 12.64 1.72 -5.38
CA ILE A 94 13.58 1.24 -4.36
C ILE A 94 13.97 -0.22 -4.63
N ILE A 95 13.00 -1.10 -4.91
CA ILE A 95 13.23 -2.53 -5.16
C ILE A 95 14.18 -2.73 -6.34
N ASP A 96 13.99 -1.97 -7.43
CA ASP A 96 14.75 -2.11 -8.66
C ASP A 96 16.21 -1.63 -8.52
N ASN A 97 16.51 -0.70 -7.59
CA ASN A 97 17.81 -0.07 -7.51
C ASN A 97 18.62 -0.42 -6.25
N ILE A 98 18.00 -0.93 -5.19
CA ILE A 98 18.66 -1.11 -3.87
C ILE A 98 19.80 -2.13 -3.89
N ASP A 99 19.75 -3.14 -4.76
CA ASP A 99 20.75 -4.20 -4.80
C ASP A 99 22.13 -3.67 -5.25
N ALA A 100 22.15 -2.56 -6.01
CA ALA A 100 23.36 -1.88 -6.46
C ALA A 100 23.86 -0.80 -5.48
N ALA A 101 23.12 -0.48 -4.42
CA ALA A 101 23.46 0.57 -3.46
C ALA A 101 24.71 0.21 -2.65
N GLU A 102 25.56 1.20 -2.40
CA GLU A 102 26.70 1.07 -1.46
C GLU A 102 26.17 0.90 -0.03
N GLY A 103 26.73 -0.03 0.75
CA GLY A 103 26.37 -0.30 2.13
C GLY A 103 26.36 -1.79 2.47
N LEU A 104 25.88 -2.13 3.66
CA LEU A 104 25.81 -3.52 4.12
C LEU A 104 24.63 -4.26 3.46
N GLU A 105 24.82 -5.55 3.21
CA GLU A 105 23.76 -6.41 2.69
C GLU A 105 22.54 -6.45 3.65
N SER A 106 22.78 -6.47 4.97
CA SER A 106 21.75 -6.42 5.98
C SER A 106 20.88 -5.16 5.85
N GLU A 107 21.50 -3.99 5.61
CA GLU A 107 20.79 -2.73 5.40
C GLU A 107 19.99 -2.75 4.08
N ARG A 108 20.58 -3.25 2.99
CA ARG A 108 19.86 -3.41 1.72
C ARG A 108 18.64 -4.31 1.87
N ASN A 109 18.78 -5.45 2.54
CA ASN A 109 17.70 -6.38 2.80
C ASN A 109 16.59 -5.74 3.65
N TYR A 110 16.95 -4.97 4.67
CA TYR A 110 16.01 -4.24 5.51
C TYR A 110 15.20 -3.20 4.73
N ILE A 111 15.87 -2.44 3.87
CA ILE A 111 15.25 -1.41 3.02
C ILE A 111 14.35 -2.07 1.97
N LYS A 112 14.85 -3.09 1.29
CA LYS A 112 14.12 -3.84 0.25
C LYS A 112 12.88 -4.51 0.83
N GLY A 113 13.00 -5.11 2.02
CA GLY A 113 11.87 -5.72 2.74
C GLY A 113 10.77 -4.72 3.06
N GLN A 114 11.12 -3.51 3.51
CA GLN A 114 10.15 -2.45 3.74
C GLN A 114 9.48 -1.97 2.44
N ALA A 115 10.22 -1.88 1.34
CA ALA A 115 9.67 -1.49 0.05
C ALA A 115 8.67 -2.53 -0.48
N HIS A 116 8.99 -3.83 -0.40
CA HIS A 116 8.06 -4.91 -0.73
C HIS A 116 6.80 -4.88 0.15
N PHE A 117 6.94 -4.63 1.46
CA PHE A 117 5.80 -4.45 2.35
C PHE A 117 4.87 -3.32 1.88
N TYR A 118 5.41 -2.13 1.56
CA TYR A 118 4.59 -1.00 1.13
C TYR A 118 3.92 -1.23 -0.21
N ARG A 119 4.56 -1.96 -1.13
CA ARG A 119 3.94 -2.32 -2.40
C ARG A 119 2.79 -3.31 -2.21
N ALA A 120 2.97 -4.35 -1.40
CA ALA A 120 1.92 -5.28 -1.02
C ALA A 120 0.75 -4.56 -0.33
N PHE A 121 1.04 -3.69 0.63
CA PHE A 121 0.06 -2.89 1.36
C PHE A 121 -0.76 -2.00 0.42
N ALA A 122 -0.10 -1.33 -0.53
CA ALA A 122 -0.76 -0.44 -1.47
C ALA A 122 -1.67 -1.22 -2.45
N TYR A 123 -1.21 -2.34 -3.00
CA TYR A 123 -2.05 -3.20 -3.84
C TYR A 123 -3.21 -3.81 -3.06
N PHE A 124 -2.99 -4.28 -1.84
CA PHE A 124 -4.03 -4.84 -0.98
C PHE A 124 -5.12 -3.80 -0.67
N THR A 125 -4.75 -2.58 -0.33
CA THR A 125 -5.69 -1.49 -0.12
C THR A 125 -6.41 -1.12 -1.42
N MET A 126 -5.67 -1.00 -2.52
CA MET A 126 -6.21 -0.59 -3.82
C MET A 126 -7.21 -1.60 -4.38
N VAL A 127 -6.95 -2.90 -4.30
CA VAL A 127 -7.86 -3.92 -4.82
C VAL A 127 -9.16 -3.98 -4.02
N GLN A 128 -9.13 -3.73 -2.71
CA GLN A 128 -10.32 -3.66 -1.88
C GLN A 128 -11.20 -2.43 -2.19
N MET A 129 -10.59 -1.30 -2.59
CA MET A 129 -11.32 -0.07 -2.92
C MET A 129 -11.86 -0.05 -4.35
N TYR A 130 -11.08 -0.53 -5.31
CA TYR A 130 -11.32 -0.32 -6.74
C TYR A 130 -11.50 -1.61 -7.54
N GLY A 131 -11.21 -2.76 -6.94
CA GLY A 131 -11.39 -4.09 -7.54
C GLY A 131 -12.69 -4.77 -7.14
N GLY A 132 -12.93 -5.94 -7.73
CA GLY A 132 -13.94 -6.86 -7.26
C GLY A 132 -13.56 -7.49 -5.91
N ARG A 133 -14.55 -7.88 -5.12
CA ARG A 133 -14.31 -8.59 -3.85
C ARG A 133 -13.66 -9.95 -4.12
N TYR A 134 -12.63 -10.32 -3.36
CA TYR A 134 -12.06 -11.66 -3.38
C TYR A 134 -13.07 -12.69 -2.88
N LYS A 135 -13.18 -13.82 -3.56
CA LYS A 135 -14.06 -14.95 -3.24
C LYS A 135 -13.20 -16.16 -2.91
N ALA A 136 -13.25 -16.64 -1.67
CA ALA A 136 -12.41 -17.75 -1.19
C ALA A 136 -12.53 -19.04 -2.05
N GLU A 137 -13.72 -19.31 -2.59
CA GLU A 137 -13.99 -20.49 -3.43
C GLU A 137 -14.21 -20.13 -4.89
N GLY A 138 -13.78 -18.92 -5.33
CA GLY A 138 -13.94 -18.44 -6.70
C GLY A 138 -12.65 -18.48 -7.49
N ASP A 139 -12.76 -18.34 -8.80
CA ASP A 139 -11.62 -18.19 -9.71
C ASP A 139 -11.03 -16.77 -9.71
N ASN A 140 -11.73 -15.81 -9.10
CA ASN A 140 -11.34 -14.40 -8.95
C ASN A 140 -10.95 -13.71 -10.27
N THR A 141 -11.58 -14.10 -11.38
CA THR A 141 -11.35 -13.55 -12.71
C THR A 141 -11.97 -12.16 -12.93
N GLN A 142 -12.79 -11.67 -11.98
CA GLN A 142 -13.32 -10.31 -12.03
C GLN A 142 -12.21 -9.26 -12.01
N LEU A 143 -12.51 -8.06 -12.56
CA LEU A 143 -11.53 -6.99 -12.67
C LEU A 143 -11.00 -6.53 -11.29
N GLY A 144 -9.70 -6.65 -11.13
CA GLY A 144 -8.91 -6.10 -10.03
C GLY A 144 -8.45 -4.66 -10.31
N VAL A 145 -7.16 -4.41 -10.20
CA VAL A 145 -6.52 -3.11 -10.48
C VAL A 145 -5.38 -3.29 -11.48
N VAL A 146 -4.81 -2.20 -11.95
CA VAL A 146 -3.63 -2.26 -12.83
C VAL A 146 -2.41 -2.65 -11.99
N ILE A 147 -1.71 -3.73 -12.38
CA ILE A 147 -0.41 -4.09 -11.82
C ILE A 147 0.67 -3.32 -12.58
N ARG A 148 1.48 -2.57 -11.84
CA ARG A 148 2.59 -1.77 -12.36
C ARG A 148 3.76 -1.86 -11.39
N ASN A 149 4.70 -2.72 -11.70
CA ASN A 149 5.89 -2.96 -10.89
C ASN A 149 7.13 -2.24 -11.43
N ASP A 150 6.94 -1.37 -12.42
CA ASP A 150 7.96 -0.53 -13.04
C ASP A 150 7.50 0.94 -13.09
N ASN A 151 8.40 1.83 -13.45
CA ASN A 151 8.14 3.26 -13.63
C ASN A 151 7.63 3.63 -15.03
N SER A 152 7.19 2.65 -15.84
CA SER A 152 6.62 2.90 -17.16
C SER A 152 5.33 3.71 -17.06
N THR A 153 5.16 4.68 -17.96
CA THR A 153 3.93 5.47 -18.09
C THR A 153 2.96 4.87 -19.12
N GLU A 154 3.33 3.77 -19.75
CA GLU A 154 2.49 3.13 -20.78
C GLU A 154 1.15 2.65 -20.20
N PRO A 155 0.04 2.88 -20.92
CA PRO A 155 -1.27 2.39 -20.49
C PRO A 155 -1.28 0.87 -20.36
N ARG A 156 -1.89 0.37 -19.26
CA ARG A 156 -2.08 -1.07 -19.02
C ARG A 156 -3.51 -1.38 -18.69
N ALA A 157 -3.95 -2.57 -19.09
CA ALA A 157 -5.24 -3.09 -18.68
C ALA A 157 -5.26 -3.41 -17.17
N ARG A 158 -6.44 -3.44 -16.58
CA ARG A 158 -6.64 -3.96 -15.23
C ARG A 158 -6.39 -5.47 -15.24
N ALA A 159 -5.65 -5.94 -14.26
CA ALA A 159 -5.49 -7.36 -13.96
C ALA A 159 -6.76 -7.92 -13.30
N SER A 160 -6.89 -9.24 -13.28
CA SER A 160 -7.91 -9.91 -12.47
C SER A 160 -7.62 -9.76 -10.97
N VAL A 161 -8.63 -9.98 -10.15
CA VAL A 161 -8.45 -10.00 -8.68
C VAL A 161 -7.44 -11.07 -8.28
N GLU A 162 -7.46 -12.26 -8.93
CA GLU A 162 -6.50 -13.34 -8.66
C GLU A 162 -5.05 -12.91 -8.93
N GLU A 163 -4.78 -12.29 -10.09
CA GLU A 163 -3.44 -11.80 -10.43
C GLU A 163 -2.96 -10.74 -9.44
N VAL A 164 -3.86 -9.83 -9.00
CA VAL A 164 -3.49 -8.81 -8.00
C VAL A 164 -3.15 -9.46 -6.65
N TYR A 165 -3.93 -10.45 -6.17
CA TYR A 165 -3.63 -11.14 -4.92
C TYR A 165 -2.40 -12.02 -5.03
N THR A 166 -2.07 -12.57 -6.19
CA THR A 166 -0.79 -13.23 -6.46
C THR A 166 0.36 -12.27 -6.22
N GLN A 167 0.32 -11.09 -6.86
CA GLN A 167 1.33 -10.04 -6.66
C GLN A 167 1.46 -9.59 -5.20
N ILE A 168 0.32 -9.42 -4.50
CA ILE A 168 0.30 -9.05 -3.08
C ILE A 168 1.00 -10.12 -2.23
N ASN A 169 0.71 -11.39 -2.48
CA ASN A 169 1.30 -12.50 -1.73
C ASN A 169 2.80 -12.63 -2.00
N GLU A 170 3.24 -12.49 -3.25
CA GLU A 170 4.66 -12.49 -3.62
C GLU A 170 5.42 -11.37 -2.89
N ASP A 171 4.90 -10.15 -2.91
CA ASP A 171 5.54 -9.02 -2.25
C ASP A 171 5.59 -9.17 -0.74
N ILE A 172 4.51 -9.60 -0.09
CA ILE A 172 4.51 -9.74 1.38
C ILE A 172 5.39 -10.90 1.84
N ASP A 173 5.48 -11.99 1.05
CA ASP A 173 6.35 -13.11 1.36
C ASP A 173 7.84 -12.72 1.21
N LEU A 174 8.20 -11.97 0.17
CA LEU A 174 9.53 -11.38 0.03
C LEU A 174 9.86 -10.41 1.17
N ALA A 175 8.90 -9.57 1.57
CA ALA A 175 9.09 -8.68 2.72
C ALA A 175 9.39 -9.46 4.00
N ILE A 176 8.63 -10.51 4.30
CA ILE A 176 8.84 -11.39 5.46
C ILE A 176 10.20 -12.06 5.40
N GLN A 177 10.57 -12.61 4.25
CA GLN A 177 11.87 -13.26 4.05
C GLN A 177 13.03 -12.29 4.29
N LEU A 178 13.03 -11.11 3.65
CA LEU A 178 14.10 -10.12 3.75
C LEU A 178 14.22 -9.53 5.16
N LEU A 179 13.09 -9.16 5.77
CA LEU A 179 13.06 -8.64 7.14
C LEU A 179 13.40 -9.71 8.19
N GLY A 180 13.18 -10.98 7.89
CA GLY A 180 13.58 -12.10 8.74
C GLY A 180 15.05 -12.49 8.62
N ALA A 181 15.70 -12.16 7.51
CA ALA A 181 17.10 -12.44 7.23
C ALA A 181 18.05 -11.34 7.72
N THR A 182 17.55 -10.19 8.18
CA THR A 182 18.36 -9.07 8.64
C THR A 182 18.37 -8.98 10.16
N GLU A 183 19.50 -8.54 10.74
CA GLU A 183 19.62 -8.20 12.16
C GLU A 183 19.30 -6.72 12.44
N GLU A 184 19.02 -5.95 11.39
CA GLU A 184 18.66 -4.54 11.51
C GLU A 184 17.38 -4.37 12.34
N LYS A 185 17.42 -3.44 13.29
CA LYS A 185 16.29 -3.14 14.16
C LYS A 185 15.66 -1.81 13.74
N ARG A 186 14.34 -1.79 13.73
CA ARG A 186 13.65 -0.53 13.50
C ARG A 186 14.03 0.51 14.58
N THR A 187 14.44 1.67 14.14
CA THR A 187 14.78 2.82 15.01
C THR A 187 13.53 3.60 15.41
N ASN A 188 12.48 3.53 14.62
CA ASN A 188 11.21 4.21 14.86
C ASN A 188 10.03 3.23 14.77
N LYS A 189 8.97 3.49 15.52
CA LYS A 189 7.73 2.68 15.47
C LYS A 189 7.03 2.70 14.11
N SER A 190 7.29 3.72 13.28
CA SER A 190 6.76 3.82 11.91
C SER A 190 7.46 2.88 10.93
N HIS A 191 8.68 2.43 11.23
CA HIS A 191 9.40 1.51 10.37
C HIS A 191 8.77 0.12 10.39
N ILE A 192 8.87 -0.58 9.28
CA ILE A 192 8.34 -1.92 9.12
C ILE A 192 9.40 -2.92 9.59
N ASP A 193 9.01 -3.81 10.50
CA ASP A 193 9.78 -4.98 10.89
C ASP A 193 9.07 -6.28 10.49
N LEU A 194 9.70 -7.42 10.77
CA LEU A 194 9.15 -8.74 10.49
C LEU A 194 7.74 -8.94 11.08
N HIS A 195 7.49 -8.44 12.29
CA HIS A 195 6.20 -8.63 12.96
C HIS A 195 5.09 -7.81 12.30
N VAL A 196 5.41 -6.60 11.85
CA VAL A 196 4.46 -5.77 11.08
C VAL A 196 4.13 -6.42 9.73
N ALA A 197 5.15 -7.00 9.06
CA ALA A 197 4.93 -7.70 7.80
C ALA A 197 4.05 -8.95 7.97
N ARG A 198 4.29 -9.75 9.01
CA ARG A 198 3.42 -10.90 9.37
C ARG A 198 2.00 -10.46 9.70
N GLY A 199 1.83 -9.35 10.42
CA GLY A 199 0.50 -8.80 10.71
C GLY A 199 -0.28 -8.42 9.45
N LEU A 200 0.38 -7.84 8.43
CA LEU A 200 -0.23 -7.58 7.13
C LEU A 200 -0.55 -8.89 6.40
N LYS A 201 0.35 -9.87 6.40
CA LYS A 201 0.12 -11.19 5.78
C LYS A 201 -1.11 -11.86 6.38
N ALA A 202 -1.27 -11.87 7.70
CA ALA A 202 -2.45 -12.42 8.37
C ALA A 202 -3.74 -11.73 7.88
N ARG A 203 -3.75 -10.40 7.75
CA ARG A 203 -4.92 -9.66 7.21
C ARG A 203 -5.23 -10.03 5.76
N ILE A 204 -4.22 -10.22 4.92
CA ILE A 204 -4.37 -10.65 3.53
C ILE A 204 -5.00 -12.04 3.50
N LEU A 205 -4.47 -12.99 4.27
CA LEU A 205 -4.96 -14.37 4.37
C LEU A 205 -6.41 -14.43 4.90
N LEU A 206 -6.75 -13.63 5.91
CA LEU A 206 -8.13 -13.50 6.39
C LEU A 206 -9.09 -13.03 5.27
N THR A 207 -8.66 -12.06 4.46
CA THR A 207 -9.48 -11.59 3.32
C THR A 207 -9.65 -12.67 2.24
N GLN A 208 -8.66 -13.55 2.08
CA GLN A 208 -8.71 -14.68 1.17
C GLN A 208 -9.49 -15.89 1.74
N GLY A 209 -9.94 -15.84 2.99
CA GLY A 209 -10.62 -16.94 3.67
C GLY A 209 -9.70 -18.07 4.15
N LYS A 210 -8.38 -17.82 4.17
CA LYS A 210 -7.35 -18.79 4.59
C LYS A 210 -7.11 -18.71 6.09
N TRP A 211 -8.12 -19.09 6.87
CA TRP A 211 -8.16 -18.89 8.32
C TRP A 211 -7.05 -19.61 9.10
N LEU A 212 -6.70 -20.83 8.70
CA LEU A 212 -5.65 -21.62 9.36
C LEU A 212 -4.28 -21.01 9.12
N GLU A 213 -3.96 -20.67 7.87
CA GLU A 213 -2.69 -20.01 7.51
C GLU A 213 -2.55 -18.63 8.18
N ALA A 214 -3.66 -17.92 8.42
CA ALA A 214 -3.65 -16.61 9.07
C ALA A 214 -3.40 -16.71 10.59
N ALA A 215 -3.59 -17.87 11.20
CA ALA A 215 -3.39 -18.11 12.63
C ALA A 215 -1.95 -18.56 12.98
N GLU A 216 -1.14 -18.96 12.00
CA GLU A 216 0.27 -19.34 12.11
C GLU A 216 1.20 -18.13 12.05
#